data_2ca0c1746f818266fb49ee2d1fc21a83
#
_entry.id   2ca0c1746f818266fb49ee2d1fc21a83
#
_cell.length_a   1.000
_cell.length_b   1.000
_cell.length_c   1.000
_cell.angle_alpha   90.00
_cell.angle_beta   90.00
_cell.angle_gamma   90.00
#
_symmetry.space_group_name_H-M   'P 1'
#
loop_
_entity.id
_entity.type
_entity.pdbx_description
1 polymer ?
#
loop_
_entity_poly.entity_id
_entity_poly.type
_entity_poly.pdbx_seq_one_letter_code
_entity_poly.pdbx_strand_id
1 'polypeptide(L)'
;MIGRPISAGKGEGKAVILKDAFSFLGGVDPRTGELSVATGSAGTSIKGKVFIFSKGRGSTVGSYTLLDLKKHGNQPSAILNEKAETIVATGAVMANVPMVDSLDLSLFQEGDEVFVDGSTGVVSIAGVKESEVVTSIIRRGDRILLLKRSDKVGTNRGKWAGVSGYVEPGESPEQAAPREIREELSIDNFVIAGRADPIIIRETGHIWTIHPFLYDVEGEDVSIDWEHTEYKWLPPSEVVAYDTVPGFVKMLADLRLL
;
A
#
# COMPACT_ATOMS: atom_id res chain seq x y z
N MET A 1 -3.05 5.01 -6.88
CA MET A 1 -3.90 4.73 -5.68
C MET A 1 -5.16 5.58 -5.73
N ILE A 2 -6.27 5.11 -5.17
CA ILE A 2 -7.53 5.87 -5.10
C ILE A 2 -7.99 5.91 -3.65
N GLY A 3 -8.17 7.13 -3.12
CA GLY A 3 -8.75 7.39 -1.82
C GLY A 3 -10.11 8.09 -1.94
N ARG A 4 -10.67 8.52 -0.80
CA ARG A 4 -11.91 9.29 -0.78
C ARG A 4 -11.62 10.78 -1.00
N PRO A 5 -12.21 11.45 -1.99
CA PRO A 5 -12.07 12.88 -2.20
C PRO A 5 -12.74 13.67 -1.06
N ILE A 6 -12.02 14.63 -0.46
CA ILE A 6 -12.49 15.48 0.64
C ILE A 6 -12.55 16.95 0.21
N SER A 7 -11.50 17.47 -0.40
CA SER A 7 -11.45 18.84 -0.92
C SER A 7 -10.93 18.82 -2.34
N ALA A 8 -11.70 19.41 -3.25
CA ALA A 8 -11.42 19.41 -4.67
C ALA A 8 -10.15 20.23 -5.03
N GLY A 9 -9.61 19.96 -6.23
CA GLY A 9 -8.43 20.62 -6.78
C GLY A 9 -7.30 19.66 -7.05
N LYS A 10 -6.20 20.18 -7.60
CA LYS A 10 -4.98 19.42 -7.88
C LYS A 10 -3.82 20.03 -7.12
N GLY A 11 -2.97 19.19 -6.57
CA GLY A 11 -1.76 19.59 -5.87
C GLY A 11 -0.64 18.60 -6.15
N GLU A 12 0.59 19.10 -6.14
CA GLU A 12 1.79 18.30 -6.33
C GLU A 12 2.93 18.82 -5.47
N GLY A 13 3.89 17.96 -5.17
CA GLY A 13 5.10 18.34 -4.46
C GLY A 13 5.66 17.19 -3.63
N LYS A 14 6.79 17.48 -2.98
CA LYS A 14 7.45 16.52 -2.12
C LYS A 14 6.61 16.20 -0.90
N ALA A 15 6.52 14.93 -0.55
CA ALA A 15 5.88 14.47 0.67
C ALA A 15 6.61 14.95 1.92
N VAL A 16 5.83 15.45 2.89
CA VAL A 16 6.24 15.68 4.28
C VAL A 16 5.32 14.82 5.15
N ILE A 17 5.90 13.89 5.88
CA ILE A 17 5.14 12.82 6.57
C ILE A 17 5.28 12.97 8.08
N LEU A 18 4.13 13.01 8.76
CA LEU A 18 4.03 12.81 10.20
C LEU A 18 3.26 11.53 10.47
N LYS A 19 3.88 10.59 11.19
CA LYS A 19 3.24 9.30 11.51
C LYS A 19 2.06 9.44 12.46
N ASP A 20 2.10 10.47 13.32
CA ASP A 20 1.11 10.70 14.37
C ASP A 20 -0.04 11.61 13.91
N ALA A 21 -1.06 11.68 14.77
CA ALA A 21 -2.15 12.62 14.62
C ALA A 21 -1.65 14.07 14.75
N PHE A 22 -2.07 14.95 13.84
CA PHE A 22 -1.58 16.32 13.75
C PHE A 22 -2.66 17.36 14.12
N SER A 23 -2.24 18.41 14.84
CA SER A 23 -3.06 19.58 15.11
C SER A 23 -2.48 20.79 14.39
N PHE A 24 -3.25 21.41 13.50
CA PHE A 24 -2.83 22.67 12.88
C PHE A 24 -2.65 23.80 13.89
N LEU A 25 -3.50 23.86 14.91
CA LEU A 25 -3.34 24.84 15.99
C LEU A 25 -2.11 24.49 16.84
N GLY A 26 -1.09 25.31 16.77
CA GLY A 26 0.18 25.15 17.49
C GLY A 26 1.13 24.11 16.89
N GLY A 27 0.72 23.35 15.87
CA GLY A 27 1.58 22.38 15.16
C GLY A 27 2.33 23.00 13.98
N VAL A 28 1.89 24.13 13.45
CA VAL A 28 2.53 24.85 12.35
C VAL A 28 2.41 26.35 12.57
N ASP A 29 3.43 27.11 12.19
CA ASP A 29 3.37 28.57 12.14
C ASP A 29 2.79 29.02 10.79
N PRO A 30 1.61 29.70 10.76
CA PRO A 30 1.00 30.15 9.51
C PRO A 30 1.84 31.16 8.74
N ARG A 31 2.72 31.89 9.39
CA ARG A 31 3.53 32.95 8.78
C ARG A 31 4.73 32.39 8.02
N THR A 32 5.25 31.22 8.43
CA THR A 32 6.42 30.57 7.81
C THR A 32 6.08 29.28 7.10
N GLY A 33 4.99 28.60 7.51
CA GLY A 33 4.65 27.26 7.06
C GLY A 33 5.50 26.17 7.72
N GLU A 34 6.26 26.51 8.77
CA GLU A 34 7.16 25.58 9.45
C GLU A 34 6.45 24.84 10.59
N LEU A 35 6.75 23.55 10.70
CA LEU A 35 6.27 22.70 11.78
C LEU A 35 6.91 23.10 13.11
N SER A 36 6.13 23.08 14.18
CA SER A 36 6.59 23.39 15.53
C SER A 36 7.38 22.24 16.16
N VAL A 37 8.11 22.55 17.24
CA VAL A 37 8.87 21.56 18.04
C VAL A 37 7.98 20.42 18.54
N ALA A 38 6.73 20.71 18.85
CA ALA A 38 5.78 19.71 19.36
C ALA A 38 5.45 18.58 18.37
N THR A 39 5.80 18.73 17.09
CA THR A 39 5.57 17.70 16.06
C THR A 39 6.73 16.72 15.91
N GLY A 40 7.86 16.96 16.56
CA GLY A 40 9.10 16.18 16.35
C GLY A 40 9.83 16.50 15.03
N SER A 41 9.26 17.37 14.18
CA SER A 41 9.80 17.76 12.86
C SER A 41 10.00 19.28 12.75
N ALA A 42 10.47 19.91 13.83
CA ALA A 42 10.65 21.34 13.91
C ALA A 42 11.49 21.91 12.74
N GLY A 43 11.06 23.06 12.20
CA GLY A 43 11.72 23.73 11.08
C GLY A 43 11.44 23.09 9.70
N THR A 44 10.76 21.95 9.63
CA THR A 44 10.30 21.41 8.34
C THR A 44 9.14 22.24 7.81
N SER A 45 9.26 22.77 6.61
CA SER A 45 8.18 23.55 5.99
C SER A 45 7.23 22.67 5.20
N ILE A 46 5.92 22.88 5.40
CA ILE A 46 4.85 22.26 4.62
C ILE A 46 4.43 23.08 3.39
N LYS A 47 4.98 24.29 3.25
CA LYS A 47 4.66 25.21 2.15
C LYS A 47 4.88 24.56 0.79
N GLY A 48 3.81 24.44 -0.03
CA GLY A 48 3.88 23.86 -1.35
C GLY A 48 4.27 22.37 -1.38
N LYS A 49 4.20 21.68 -0.25
CA LYS A 49 4.46 20.24 -0.11
C LYS A 49 3.15 19.47 -0.03
N VAL A 50 3.20 18.19 -0.32
CA VAL A 50 2.09 17.27 0.01
C VAL A 50 2.27 16.85 1.46
N PHE A 51 1.36 17.31 2.32
CA PHE A 51 1.43 17.07 3.75
C PHE A 51 0.61 15.83 4.15
N ILE A 52 1.28 14.85 4.71
CA ILE A 52 0.75 13.50 4.97
C ILE A 52 0.79 13.24 6.47
N PHE A 53 -0.35 12.88 7.07
CA PHE A 53 -0.43 12.52 8.49
C PHE A 53 -1.64 11.63 8.77
N SER A 54 -1.63 10.82 9.86
CA SER A 54 -2.63 9.79 10.09
C SER A 54 -4.05 10.37 10.19
N LYS A 55 -4.27 11.32 11.09
CA LYS A 55 -5.56 11.99 11.31
C LYS A 55 -5.40 13.35 11.94
N GLY A 56 -6.39 14.21 11.75
CA GLY A 56 -6.48 15.47 12.47
C GLY A 56 -6.78 15.27 13.95
N ARG A 57 -6.33 16.21 14.77
CA ARG A 57 -6.72 16.35 16.19
C ARG A 57 -6.80 17.81 16.57
N GLY A 58 -7.56 18.12 17.60
CA GLY A 58 -7.57 19.44 18.22
C GLY A 58 -8.87 20.20 18.08
N SER A 59 -8.79 21.51 18.22
CA SER A 59 -9.90 22.46 18.27
C SER A 59 -10.34 22.92 16.88
N THR A 60 -11.59 23.37 16.76
CA THR A 60 -12.14 24.04 15.56
C THR A 60 -11.28 25.22 15.08
N VAL A 61 -10.47 25.82 15.93
CA VAL A 61 -9.48 26.86 15.55
C VAL A 61 -8.46 26.35 14.53
N GLY A 62 -8.19 25.03 14.48
CA GLY A 62 -7.29 24.43 13.50
C GLY A 62 -7.71 24.64 12.04
N SER A 63 -9.01 24.73 11.75
CA SER A 63 -9.50 25.06 10.41
C SER A 63 -9.12 26.50 9.99
N TYR A 64 -9.15 27.44 10.91
CA TYR A 64 -8.71 28.83 10.67
C TYR A 64 -7.18 28.90 10.49
N THR A 65 -6.40 28.05 11.11
CA THR A 65 -4.94 27.98 10.89
C THR A 65 -4.62 27.62 9.44
N LEU A 66 -5.36 26.67 8.83
CA LEU A 66 -5.23 26.37 7.40
C LEU A 66 -5.57 27.56 6.51
N LEU A 67 -6.64 28.29 6.83
CA LEU A 67 -7.00 29.53 6.12
C LEU A 67 -5.93 30.61 6.28
N ASP A 68 -5.31 30.72 7.45
CA ASP A 68 -4.25 31.67 7.71
C ASP A 68 -2.96 31.32 6.97
N LEU A 69 -2.59 30.03 6.91
CA LEU A 69 -1.53 29.51 6.01
C LEU A 69 -1.78 29.96 4.55
N LYS A 70 -3.02 29.86 4.08
CA LYS A 70 -3.40 30.27 2.72
C LYS A 70 -3.21 31.77 2.52
N LYS A 71 -3.63 32.59 3.48
CA LYS A 71 -3.47 34.07 3.42
C LYS A 71 -2.00 34.48 3.32
N HIS A 72 -1.12 33.76 3.99
CA HIS A 72 0.32 34.02 3.94
C HIS A 72 1.05 33.32 2.78
N GLY A 73 0.33 32.52 1.94
CA GLY A 73 0.94 31.76 0.83
C GLY A 73 1.83 30.62 1.29
N ASN A 74 1.59 30.07 2.49
CA ASN A 74 2.38 29.03 3.12
C ASN A 74 1.60 27.71 3.30
N GLN A 75 0.43 27.57 2.66
CA GLN A 75 -0.35 26.35 2.70
C GLN A 75 0.37 25.17 2.01
N PRO A 76 0.08 23.92 2.42
CA PRO A 76 0.51 22.76 1.65
C PRO A 76 -0.16 22.74 0.27
N SER A 77 0.45 22.07 -0.70
CA SER A 77 -0.12 21.88 -2.03
C SER A 77 -1.29 20.89 -2.01
N ALA A 78 -1.24 19.92 -1.10
CA ALA A 78 -2.32 18.98 -0.82
C ALA A 78 -2.16 18.37 0.59
N ILE A 79 -3.24 17.74 1.07
CA ILE A 79 -3.26 17.00 2.34
C ILE A 79 -3.72 15.56 2.07
N LEU A 80 -2.98 14.58 2.63
CA LEU A 80 -3.35 13.17 2.60
C LEU A 80 -3.49 12.63 4.03
N ASN A 81 -4.54 11.83 4.27
CA ASN A 81 -4.84 11.23 5.56
C ASN A 81 -5.23 9.74 5.43
N GLU A 82 -5.05 8.98 6.50
CA GLU A 82 -5.74 7.70 6.69
C GLU A 82 -7.23 7.92 6.91
N LYS A 83 -7.55 8.92 7.75
CA LYS A 83 -8.93 9.28 8.07
C LYS A 83 -9.04 10.79 8.26
N ALA A 84 -9.82 11.43 7.40
CA ALA A 84 -10.12 12.84 7.54
C ALA A 84 -10.95 13.11 8.80
N GLU A 85 -10.52 14.11 9.56
CA GLU A 85 -11.26 14.64 10.68
C GLU A 85 -11.96 15.94 10.23
N THR A 86 -13.17 16.17 10.73
CA THR A 86 -14.06 17.26 10.26
C THR A 86 -13.39 18.63 10.27
N ILE A 87 -12.56 18.95 11.26
CA ILE A 87 -11.90 20.24 11.40
C ILE A 87 -10.88 20.45 10.28
N VAL A 88 -10.06 19.42 10.00
CA VAL A 88 -9.07 19.47 8.91
C VAL A 88 -9.78 19.53 7.57
N ALA A 89 -10.81 18.69 7.37
CA ALA A 89 -11.59 18.69 6.14
C ALA A 89 -12.23 20.06 5.85
N THR A 90 -12.87 20.66 6.87
CA THR A 90 -13.45 22.01 6.76
C THR A 90 -12.36 23.06 6.43
N GLY A 91 -11.23 22.99 7.12
CA GLY A 91 -10.10 23.90 6.86
C GLY A 91 -9.53 23.77 5.45
N ALA A 92 -9.40 22.53 4.95
CA ALA A 92 -8.92 22.26 3.59
C ALA A 92 -9.87 22.83 2.53
N VAL A 93 -11.19 22.63 2.69
CA VAL A 93 -12.21 23.20 1.80
C VAL A 93 -12.18 24.72 1.84
N MET A 94 -12.16 25.34 3.03
CA MET A 94 -12.12 26.81 3.18
C MET A 94 -10.86 27.45 2.58
N ALA A 95 -9.71 26.75 2.70
CA ALA A 95 -8.44 27.21 2.16
C ALA A 95 -8.22 26.81 0.70
N ASN A 96 -9.17 26.10 0.06
CA ASN A 96 -9.00 25.52 -1.27
C ASN A 96 -7.69 24.69 -1.39
N VAL A 97 -7.40 23.88 -0.38
CA VAL A 97 -6.28 22.93 -0.38
C VAL A 97 -6.85 21.56 -0.77
N PRO A 98 -6.38 20.93 -1.86
CA PRO A 98 -6.79 19.60 -2.24
C PRO A 98 -6.57 18.61 -1.09
N MET A 99 -7.54 17.72 -0.85
CA MET A 99 -7.43 16.74 0.23
C MET A 99 -8.08 15.42 -0.14
N VAL A 100 -7.37 14.34 0.15
CA VAL A 100 -7.80 12.94 -0.03
C VAL A 100 -7.55 12.17 1.26
N ASP A 101 -8.49 11.30 1.66
CA ASP A 101 -8.29 10.37 2.78
C ASP A 101 -8.56 8.91 2.39
N SER A 102 -8.62 8.04 3.38
CA SER A 102 -8.79 6.58 3.20
C SER A 102 -7.63 5.96 2.40
N LEU A 103 -6.42 6.46 2.62
CA LEU A 103 -5.18 5.98 2.02
C LEU A 103 -4.35 5.18 3.04
N ASP A 104 -3.66 4.16 2.55
CA ASP A 104 -2.60 3.51 3.33
C ASP A 104 -1.35 4.38 3.28
N LEU A 105 -1.07 5.08 4.39
CA LEU A 105 0.07 5.99 4.46
C LEU A 105 1.42 5.28 4.50
N SER A 106 1.47 3.98 4.76
CA SER A 106 2.70 3.20 4.70
C SER A 106 3.30 3.12 3.28
N LEU A 107 2.48 3.45 2.27
CA LEU A 107 2.87 3.50 0.87
C LEU A 107 3.65 4.77 0.49
N PHE A 108 3.75 5.76 1.38
CA PHE A 108 4.48 6.99 1.13
C PHE A 108 5.80 7.02 1.90
N GLN A 109 6.82 7.61 1.28
CA GLN A 109 8.12 7.85 1.88
C GLN A 109 8.41 9.35 1.90
N GLU A 110 9.16 9.80 2.92
CA GLU A 110 9.55 11.20 3.04
C GLU A 110 10.31 11.65 1.78
N GLY A 111 9.87 12.77 1.21
CA GLY A 111 10.46 13.34 0.00
C GLY A 111 9.97 12.75 -1.32
N ASP A 112 9.04 11.78 -1.33
CA ASP A 112 8.36 11.35 -2.55
C ASP A 112 7.77 12.54 -3.30
N GLU A 113 7.89 12.57 -4.62
CA GLU A 113 7.15 13.52 -5.45
C GLU A 113 5.74 12.98 -5.69
N VAL A 114 4.73 13.61 -5.07
CA VAL A 114 3.36 13.11 -5.03
C VAL A 114 2.43 14.04 -5.81
N PHE A 115 1.54 13.45 -6.61
CA PHE A 115 0.46 14.13 -7.34
C PHE A 115 -0.88 13.75 -6.73
N VAL A 116 -1.72 14.73 -6.45
CA VAL A 116 -3.01 14.56 -5.80
C VAL A 116 -4.10 15.23 -6.62
N ASP A 117 -5.12 14.46 -7.01
CA ASP A 117 -6.37 14.98 -7.54
C ASP A 117 -7.46 14.83 -6.47
N GLY A 118 -7.69 15.89 -5.71
CA GLY A 118 -8.69 15.94 -4.65
C GLY A 118 -10.14 15.91 -5.16
N SER A 119 -10.37 16.05 -6.47
CA SER A 119 -11.69 15.96 -7.09
C SER A 119 -12.09 14.52 -7.37
N THR A 120 -11.13 13.68 -7.73
CA THR A 120 -11.35 12.26 -8.09
C THR A 120 -10.86 11.29 -7.00
N GLY A 121 -10.05 11.77 -6.06
CA GLY A 121 -9.39 10.93 -5.05
C GLY A 121 -8.15 10.19 -5.56
N VAL A 122 -7.71 10.46 -6.79
CA VAL A 122 -6.52 9.82 -7.38
C VAL A 122 -5.26 10.43 -6.78
N VAL A 123 -4.37 9.56 -6.32
CA VAL A 123 -3.04 9.92 -5.82
C VAL A 123 -2.00 9.04 -6.50
N SER A 124 -0.91 9.65 -6.98
CA SER A 124 0.21 8.92 -7.59
C SER A 124 1.55 9.45 -7.10
N ILE A 125 2.58 8.61 -7.18
CA ILE A 125 3.96 8.92 -6.76
C ILE A 125 4.85 8.82 -7.99
N ALA A 126 5.61 9.87 -8.27
CA ALA A 126 6.49 9.89 -9.42
C ALA A 126 7.58 8.81 -9.34
N GLY A 127 7.82 8.13 -10.47
CA GLY A 127 8.86 7.10 -10.56
C GLY A 127 8.54 5.80 -9.83
N VAL A 128 7.32 5.66 -9.27
CA VAL A 128 6.85 4.42 -8.66
C VAL A 128 5.91 3.72 -9.65
N LYS A 129 6.21 2.46 -9.97
CA LYS A 129 5.33 1.61 -10.78
C LYS A 129 4.28 0.97 -9.90
N GLU A 130 3.09 0.77 -10.42
CA GLU A 130 2.03 0.00 -9.78
C GLU A 130 1.78 -1.28 -10.59
N SER A 131 1.66 -2.42 -9.93
CA SER A 131 1.33 -3.69 -10.57
C SER A 131 0.38 -4.50 -9.72
N GLU A 132 -0.54 -5.18 -10.38
CA GLU A 132 -1.40 -6.19 -9.79
C GLU A 132 -0.82 -7.57 -10.03
N VAL A 133 -0.78 -8.37 -8.97
CA VAL A 133 -0.32 -9.75 -9.01
C VAL A 133 -1.27 -10.65 -8.21
N VAL A 134 -1.33 -11.90 -8.57
CA VAL A 134 -1.96 -12.93 -7.75
C VAL A 134 -0.90 -13.68 -6.97
N THR A 135 -1.26 -14.18 -5.78
CA THR A 135 -0.46 -15.18 -5.07
C THR A 135 -1.39 -16.30 -4.60
N SER A 136 -1.17 -17.48 -5.15
CA SER A 136 -1.93 -18.69 -4.86
C SER A 136 -1.17 -19.56 -3.86
N ILE A 137 -1.79 -19.77 -2.70
CA ILE A 137 -1.35 -20.75 -1.71
C ILE A 137 -1.96 -22.09 -2.12
N ILE A 138 -1.14 -23.06 -2.40
CA ILE A 138 -1.55 -24.42 -2.76
C ILE A 138 -1.52 -25.27 -1.49
N ARG A 139 -2.66 -25.86 -1.13
CA ARG A 139 -2.81 -26.68 0.08
C ARG A 139 -3.14 -28.14 -0.27
N ARG A 140 -2.52 -29.04 0.46
CA ARG A 140 -2.81 -30.48 0.43
C ARG A 140 -2.90 -31.01 1.85
N GLY A 141 -4.11 -31.34 2.27
CA GLY A 141 -4.38 -31.72 3.67
C GLY A 141 -4.03 -30.60 4.64
N ASP A 142 -3.09 -30.86 5.54
CA ASP A 142 -2.59 -29.93 6.54
C ASP A 142 -1.32 -29.16 6.12
N ARG A 143 -0.87 -29.34 4.87
CA ARG A 143 0.38 -28.76 4.36
C ARG A 143 0.12 -27.78 3.22
N ILE A 144 0.98 -26.78 3.12
CA ILE A 144 1.03 -25.86 1.99
C ILE A 144 2.32 -26.03 1.21
N LEU A 145 2.25 -25.73 -0.09
CA LEU A 145 3.40 -25.69 -0.98
C LEU A 145 4.13 -24.36 -0.82
N LEU A 146 5.42 -24.43 -0.57
CA LEU A 146 6.32 -23.30 -0.55
C LEU A 146 7.35 -23.48 -1.68
N LEU A 147 7.52 -22.44 -2.51
CA LEU A 147 8.37 -22.43 -3.68
C LEU A 147 9.55 -21.48 -3.48
N LYS A 148 10.75 -21.89 -3.82
CA LYS A 148 11.94 -21.04 -3.72
C LYS A 148 12.22 -20.38 -5.07
N ARG A 149 12.12 -19.06 -5.09
CA ARG A 149 12.34 -18.24 -6.29
C ARG A 149 13.78 -18.35 -6.80
N SER A 150 13.92 -18.53 -8.10
CA SER A 150 15.24 -18.64 -8.74
C SER A 150 15.97 -17.27 -8.80
N ASP A 151 17.26 -17.29 -9.14
CA ASP A 151 18.04 -16.08 -9.39
C ASP A 151 17.70 -15.40 -10.74
N LYS A 152 16.89 -16.05 -11.57
CA LYS A 152 16.49 -15.55 -12.90
C LYS A 152 15.28 -14.62 -12.86
N VAL A 153 14.47 -14.68 -11.78
CA VAL A 153 13.30 -13.81 -11.63
C VAL A 153 13.69 -12.37 -11.36
N GLY A 154 12.78 -11.43 -11.67
CA GLY A 154 13.03 -9.99 -11.56
C GLY A 154 13.17 -9.50 -10.11
N THR A 155 12.40 -10.07 -9.17
CA THR A 155 12.28 -9.59 -7.79
C THR A 155 12.33 -10.73 -6.79
N ASN A 156 12.69 -10.42 -5.53
CA ASN A 156 12.66 -11.36 -4.40
C ASN A 156 13.40 -12.69 -4.66
N ARG A 157 14.56 -12.64 -5.31
CA ARG A 157 15.40 -13.80 -5.65
C ARG A 157 15.81 -14.58 -4.42
N GLY A 158 15.75 -15.91 -4.50
CA GLY A 158 16.11 -16.81 -3.41
C GLY A 158 15.13 -16.87 -2.25
N LYS A 159 14.11 -16.02 -2.23
CA LYS A 159 13.06 -16.04 -1.20
C LYS A 159 12.02 -17.10 -1.48
N TRP A 160 11.28 -17.46 -0.44
CA TRP A 160 10.20 -18.42 -0.52
C TRP A 160 8.85 -17.73 -0.72
N ALA A 161 7.99 -18.30 -1.56
CA ALA A 161 6.70 -17.76 -1.94
C ALA A 161 5.67 -18.85 -2.24
N GLY A 162 4.42 -18.47 -2.51
CA GLY A 162 3.46 -19.28 -3.25
C GLY A 162 3.61 -19.09 -4.76
N VAL A 163 2.72 -19.68 -5.54
CA VAL A 163 2.59 -19.43 -6.99
C VAL A 163 2.17 -17.99 -7.21
N SER A 164 2.90 -17.22 -8.02
CA SER A 164 2.63 -15.79 -8.15
C SER A 164 2.93 -15.27 -9.55
N GLY A 165 1.95 -14.60 -10.15
CA GLY A 165 2.11 -13.96 -11.45
C GLY A 165 1.34 -12.67 -11.60
N TYR A 166 1.60 -11.99 -12.70
CA TYR A 166 0.93 -10.73 -13.02
C TYR A 166 -0.52 -10.94 -13.47
N VAL A 167 -1.39 -10.03 -13.08
CA VAL A 167 -2.72 -9.90 -13.71
C VAL A 167 -2.52 -9.19 -15.04
N GLU A 168 -2.83 -9.87 -16.13
CA GLU A 168 -2.65 -9.33 -17.48
C GLU A 168 -3.74 -8.30 -17.85
N PRO A 169 -3.49 -7.40 -18.81
CA PRO A 169 -4.50 -6.44 -19.26
C PRO A 169 -5.79 -7.12 -19.75
N GLY A 170 -6.91 -6.82 -19.08
CA GLY A 170 -8.23 -7.40 -19.40
C GLY A 170 -8.51 -8.73 -18.68
N GLU A 171 -7.59 -9.24 -17.90
CA GLU A 171 -7.75 -10.39 -17.03
C GLU A 171 -8.22 -9.96 -15.64
N SER A 172 -9.03 -10.77 -14.98
CA SER A 172 -9.30 -10.59 -13.55
C SER A 172 -8.34 -11.41 -12.69
N PRO A 173 -8.14 -11.05 -11.40
CA PRO A 173 -7.33 -11.87 -10.49
C PRO A 173 -7.80 -13.33 -10.38
N GLU A 174 -9.14 -13.57 -10.47
CA GLU A 174 -9.73 -14.90 -10.45
C GLU A 174 -9.42 -15.71 -11.72
N GLN A 175 -9.06 -15.06 -12.81
CA GLN A 175 -8.63 -15.70 -14.06
C GLN A 175 -7.10 -15.94 -14.04
N ALA A 176 -6.34 -14.96 -13.56
CA ALA A 176 -4.89 -15.03 -13.45
C ALA A 176 -4.41 -16.16 -12.53
N ALA A 177 -5.00 -16.29 -11.33
CA ALA A 177 -4.54 -17.27 -10.35
C ALA A 177 -4.53 -18.71 -10.84
N PRO A 178 -5.61 -19.25 -11.46
CA PRO A 178 -5.59 -20.61 -12.00
C PRO A 178 -4.69 -20.75 -13.25
N ARG A 179 -4.45 -19.70 -14.01
CA ARG A 179 -3.52 -19.71 -15.14
C ARG A 179 -2.08 -19.93 -14.64
N GLU A 180 -1.64 -19.11 -13.68
CA GLU A 180 -0.30 -19.22 -13.08
C GLU A 180 -0.06 -20.58 -12.41
N ILE A 181 -1.06 -21.19 -11.74
CA ILE A 181 -0.92 -22.53 -11.16
C ILE A 181 -0.58 -23.56 -12.25
N ARG A 182 -1.25 -23.50 -13.41
CA ARG A 182 -0.96 -24.42 -14.51
C ARG A 182 0.41 -24.19 -15.13
N GLU A 183 0.79 -22.92 -15.32
CA GLU A 183 2.05 -22.52 -15.92
C GLU A 183 3.25 -22.88 -15.06
N GLU A 184 3.21 -22.53 -13.76
CA GLU A 184 4.36 -22.75 -12.85
C GLU A 184 4.46 -24.17 -12.30
N LEU A 185 3.32 -24.87 -12.09
CA LEU A 185 3.29 -26.18 -11.41
C LEU A 185 2.84 -27.35 -12.28
N SER A 186 2.29 -27.09 -13.46
CA SER A 186 1.67 -28.11 -14.33
C SER A 186 0.56 -28.91 -13.63
N ILE A 187 -0.19 -28.29 -12.75
CA ILE A 187 -1.33 -28.88 -12.04
C ILE A 187 -2.63 -28.41 -12.69
N ASP A 188 -3.51 -29.34 -13.06
CA ASP A 188 -4.83 -29.07 -13.64
C ASP A 188 -5.98 -29.29 -12.65
N ASN A 189 -5.79 -30.21 -11.68
CA ASN A 189 -6.82 -30.57 -10.72
C ASN A 189 -6.64 -29.81 -9.41
N PHE A 190 -7.31 -28.67 -9.29
CA PHE A 190 -7.34 -27.85 -8.07
C PHE A 190 -8.72 -27.24 -7.89
N VAL A 191 -9.08 -26.94 -6.64
CA VAL A 191 -10.34 -26.33 -6.27
C VAL A 191 -10.07 -25.09 -5.42
N ILE A 192 -10.73 -23.98 -5.73
CA ILE A 192 -10.64 -22.78 -4.90
C ILE A 192 -11.22 -23.07 -3.51
N ALA A 193 -10.42 -22.86 -2.47
CA ALA A 193 -10.80 -23.05 -1.07
C ALA A 193 -10.98 -21.74 -0.31
N GLY A 194 -10.43 -20.64 -0.82
CA GLY A 194 -10.57 -19.33 -0.18
C GLY A 194 -9.89 -18.21 -0.94
N ARG A 195 -10.19 -16.99 -0.50
CA ARG A 195 -9.51 -15.77 -0.91
C ARG A 195 -9.50 -14.78 0.25
N ALA A 196 -8.56 -13.84 0.24
CA ALA A 196 -8.52 -12.73 1.18
C ALA A 196 -8.54 -11.39 0.44
N ASP A 197 -8.71 -10.31 1.20
CA ASP A 197 -8.62 -8.97 0.64
C ASP A 197 -7.22 -8.69 0.09
N PRO A 198 -7.09 -7.86 -0.95
CA PRO A 198 -5.80 -7.52 -1.52
C PRO A 198 -4.85 -6.89 -0.49
N ILE A 199 -3.59 -7.27 -0.56
CA ILE A 199 -2.52 -6.70 0.26
C ILE A 199 -1.71 -5.76 -0.63
N ILE A 200 -1.52 -4.52 -0.17
CA ILE A 200 -0.70 -3.55 -0.90
C ILE A 200 0.65 -3.43 -0.21
N ILE A 201 1.73 -3.58 -0.98
CA ILE A 201 3.10 -3.51 -0.48
C ILE A 201 3.91 -2.56 -1.36
N ARG A 202 4.67 -1.66 -0.72
CA ARG A 202 5.66 -0.86 -1.40
C ARG A 202 7.07 -1.42 -1.16
N GLU A 203 7.74 -1.73 -2.24
CA GLU A 203 9.18 -1.95 -2.30
C GLU A 203 9.83 -0.85 -3.15
N THR A 204 11.16 -0.75 -3.14
CA THR A 204 11.89 0.32 -3.86
C THR A 204 11.37 0.53 -5.28
N GLY A 205 10.73 1.68 -5.52
CA GLY A 205 10.25 2.08 -6.85
C GLY A 205 9.02 1.30 -7.38
N HIS A 206 8.37 0.47 -6.55
CA HIS A 206 7.22 -0.34 -6.97
C HIS A 206 6.17 -0.48 -5.86
N ILE A 207 4.90 -0.40 -6.24
CA ILE A 207 3.75 -0.75 -5.40
C ILE A 207 3.10 -1.98 -6.00
N TRP A 208 2.98 -3.02 -5.19
CA TRP A 208 2.35 -4.30 -5.52
C TRP A 208 0.98 -4.38 -4.89
N THR A 209 -0.06 -4.59 -5.68
CA THR A 209 -1.37 -5.04 -5.21
C THR A 209 -1.43 -6.55 -5.38
N ILE A 210 -1.39 -7.28 -4.28
CA ILE A 210 -1.33 -8.74 -4.26
C ILE A 210 -2.70 -9.28 -3.91
N HIS A 211 -3.27 -10.13 -4.77
CA HIS A 211 -4.54 -10.81 -4.55
C HIS A 211 -4.30 -12.24 -4.04
N PRO A 212 -4.57 -12.52 -2.73
CA PRO A 212 -4.33 -13.83 -2.14
C PRO A 212 -5.44 -14.82 -2.47
N PHE A 213 -5.07 -16.00 -2.94
CA PHE A 213 -5.97 -17.14 -3.15
C PHE A 213 -5.48 -18.37 -2.42
N LEU A 214 -6.40 -19.24 -2.03
CA LEU A 214 -6.14 -20.57 -1.49
C LEU A 214 -6.78 -21.59 -2.41
N TYR A 215 -5.99 -22.56 -2.86
CA TYR A 215 -6.44 -23.69 -3.66
C TYR A 215 -6.10 -25.01 -2.98
N ASP A 216 -7.06 -25.93 -2.97
CA ASP A 216 -6.83 -27.31 -2.57
C ASP A 216 -6.47 -28.16 -3.79
N VAL A 217 -5.50 -29.04 -3.61
CA VAL A 217 -5.08 -30.01 -4.64
C VAL A 217 -5.15 -31.43 -4.12
N GLU A 218 -5.48 -32.35 -5.03
CA GLU A 218 -5.37 -33.78 -4.81
C GLU A 218 -4.20 -34.31 -5.66
N GLY A 219 -3.37 -35.20 -5.11
CA GLY A 219 -2.21 -35.74 -5.80
C GLY A 219 -0.87 -35.17 -5.33
N GLU A 220 0.22 -35.69 -5.89
CA GLU A 220 1.55 -35.50 -5.31
C GLU A 220 2.58 -34.80 -6.20
N ASP A 221 2.41 -34.89 -7.51
CA ASP A 221 3.45 -34.46 -8.44
C ASP A 221 3.34 -32.95 -8.74
N VAL A 222 4.34 -32.22 -8.32
CA VAL A 222 4.54 -30.81 -8.65
C VAL A 222 5.74 -30.73 -9.58
N SER A 223 5.52 -30.20 -10.78
CA SER A 223 6.61 -29.87 -11.71
C SER A 223 6.82 -28.35 -11.65
N ILE A 224 7.92 -27.93 -11.04
CA ILE A 224 8.28 -26.51 -10.99
C ILE A 224 8.95 -26.07 -12.29
N ASP A 225 8.66 -24.85 -12.70
CA ASP A 225 9.23 -24.22 -13.88
C ASP A 225 10.59 -23.55 -13.61
N TRP A 226 11.07 -22.73 -14.55
CA TRP A 226 12.35 -22.03 -14.47
C TRP A 226 12.37 -20.90 -13.41
N GLU A 227 11.22 -20.45 -12.95
CA GLU A 227 11.10 -19.39 -11.93
C GLU A 227 11.47 -19.92 -10.54
N HIS A 228 11.46 -21.23 -10.34
CA HIS A 228 11.69 -21.87 -9.07
C HIS A 228 12.86 -22.85 -9.10
N THR A 229 13.56 -22.98 -7.97
CA THR A 229 14.70 -23.91 -7.83
C THR A 229 14.43 -25.07 -6.89
N GLU A 230 13.47 -24.91 -5.98
CA GLU A 230 13.15 -25.89 -4.92
C GLU A 230 11.69 -25.70 -4.49
N TYR A 231 11.05 -26.75 -4.03
CA TYR A 231 9.77 -26.67 -3.37
C TYR A 231 9.72 -27.53 -2.10
N LYS A 232 8.82 -27.17 -1.19
CA LYS A 232 8.56 -27.91 0.05
C LYS A 232 7.08 -27.94 0.38
N TRP A 233 6.62 -29.08 0.87
CA TRP A 233 5.34 -29.23 1.52
C TRP A 233 5.53 -29.19 3.03
N LEU A 234 4.97 -28.19 3.71
CA LEU A 234 5.14 -28.02 5.15
C LEU A 234 3.88 -27.44 5.81
N PRO A 235 3.68 -27.69 7.11
CA PRO A 235 2.61 -27.02 7.85
C PRO A 235 2.73 -25.50 7.78
N PRO A 236 1.62 -24.74 7.66
CA PRO A 236 1.68 -23.26 7.61
C PRO A 236 2.47 -22.64 8.76
N SER A 237 2.39 -23.21 9.97
CA SER A 237 3.11 -22.74 11.16
C SER A 237 4.64 -22.77 11.03
N GLU A 238 5.20 -23.60 10.16
CA GLU A 238 6.64 -23.67 9.93
C GLU A 238 7.17 -22.58 8.99
N VAL A 239 6.28 -21.89 8.25
CA VAL A 239 6.67 -20.87 7.26
C VAL A 239 7.48 -19.74 7.88
N VAL A 240 7.25 -19.42 9.14
CA VAL A 240 7.97 -18.36 9.86
C VAL A 240 9.48 -18.60 10.00
N ALA A 241 9.93 -19.84 9.76
CA ALA A 241 11.35 -20.20 9.76
C ALA A 241 12.04 -19.93 8.41
N TYR A 242 11.30 -19.51 7.39
CA TYR A 242 11.81 -19.29 6.03
C TYR A 242 11.88 -17.80 5.70
N ASP A 243 12.87 -17.40 4.91
CA ASP A 243 12.94 -16.03 4.36
C ASP A 243 11.94 -15.91 3.20
N THR A 244 10.72 -15.49 3.52
CA THR A 244 9.63 -15.36 2.57
C THR A 244 9.59 -13.99 1.89
N VAL A 245 8.88 -13.91 0.77
CA VAL A 245 8.56 -12.63 0.14
C VAL A 245 7.75 -11.73 1.09
N PRO A 246 7.85 -10.41 0.99
CA PRO A 246 7.09 -9.48 1.81
C PRO A 246 5.58 -9.77 1.80
N GLY A 247 4.94 -9.71 2.96
CA GLY A 247 3.50 -9.92 3.10
C GLY A 247 3.04 -11.39 3.10
N PHE A 248 3.91 -12.36 2.83
CA PHE A 248 3.50 -13.77 2.71
C PHE A 248 2.87 -14.33 3.99
N VAL A 249 3.51 -14.08 5.14
CA VAL A 249 2.97 -14.52 6.44
C VAL A 249 1.62 -13.86 6.74
N LYS A 250 1.47 -12.58 6.39
CA LYS A 250 0.19 -11.87 6.50
C LYS A 250 -0.88 -12.51 5.62
N MET A 251 -0.55 -12.88 4.37
CA MET A 251 -1.49 -13.60 3.48
C MET A 251 -1.98 -14.91 4.10
N LEU A 252 -1.08 -15.68 4.73
CA LEU A 252 -1.49 -16.92 5.41
C LEU A 252 -2.46 -16.66 6.56
N ALA A 253 -2.23 -15.61 7.35
CA ALA A 253 -3.13 -15.23 8.43
C ALA A 253 -4.49 -14.75 7.89
N ASP A 254 -4.51 -13.92 6.85
CA ASP A 254 -5.74 -13.41 6.23
C ASP A 254 -6.55 -14.55 5.57
N LEU A 255 -5.88 -15.61 5.07
CA LEU A 255 -6.50 -16.84 4.57
C LEU A 255 -6.85 -17.85 5.68
N ARG A 256 -6.64 -17.51 6.97
CA ARG A 256 -6.90 -18.34 8.16
C ARG A 256 -6.13 -19.67 8.18
N LEU A 257 -4.88 -19.62 7.74
CA LEU A 257 -3.96 -20.74 7.76
C LEU A 257 -2.98 -20.68 8.95
N LEU A 258 -2.88 -19.51 9.56
CA LEU A 258 -2.11 -19.21 10.79
C LEU A 258 -3.02 -18.72 11.90
#